data_8a87bb96fc0556b5be39060784352f9e
#
_entry.id   8a87bb96fc0556b5be39060784352f9e
#
_cell.length_a   1.000
_cell.length_b   1.000
_cell.length_c   1.000
_cell.angle_alpha   90.00
_cell.angle_beta   90.00
_cell.angle_gamma   90.00
#
_symmetry.space_group_name_H-M   'P 1'
#
loop_
_entity.id
_entity.type
_entity.pdbx_description
1 polymer ?
#
loop_
_entity_poly.entity_id
_entity_poly.type
_entity_poly.pdbx_seq_one_letter_code
_entity_poly.pdbx_strand_id
1 'polypeptide(L)'
;IHAHPELSWQETETSKLIAEELMRCGIGVQTKVAVNGVVGILSGKNPGSRCIALRADMDALPISEQNEVSYCSRNEGVMHACGHDVHTANLLGVAMILSELKTEINGTIKFIFQPSEEKIPSGAEAMIQAGVLQNPQVDKIFGLHVSPEIEAGHFGFCAGKFMASSDEIYLTVNGKGGHAARVEEIKNPLLIAA
;
A
#
# COMPACT_ATOMS: atom_id res chain seq x y z
N ILE A 1 12.40 6.86 -1.46
CA ILE A 1 11.06 6.62 -0.85
C ILE A 1 11.24 6.53 0.67
N HIS A 2 12.03 5.59 1.20
CA HIS A 2 12.22 5.39 2.65
C HIS A 2 12.52 6.66 3.43
N ALA A 3 13.42 7.51 2.93
CA ALA A 3 13.80 8.77 3.59
C ALA A 3 12.70 9.86 3.57
N HIS A 4 11.66 9.69 2.78
CA HIS A 4 10.56 10.65 2.62
C HIS A 4 9.20 9.92 2.66
N PRO A 5 8.89 9.24 3.79
CA PRO A 5 7.65 8.48 3.93
C PRO A 5 6.44 9.41 4.02
N GLU A 6 5.33 9.00 3.43
CA GLU A 6 4.06 9.71 3.46
C GLU A 6 2.96 8.81 4.01
N LEU A 7 2.10 9.36 4.87
CA LEU A 7 0.99 8.61 5.47
C LEU A 7 -0.10 8.27 4.46
N SER A 8 -0.94 7.31 4.83
CA SER A 8 -2.13 6.91 4.08
C SER A 8 -2.95 8.11 3.62
N TRP A 9 -3.31 8.15 2.34
CA TRP A 9 -4.01 9.24 1.65
C TRP A 9 -3.20 10.54 1.49
N GLN A 10 -1.92 10.57 1.86
CA GLN A 10 -1.05 11.73 1.73
C GLN A 10 0.15 11.48 0.82
N GLU A 11 0.20 10.36 0.12
CA GLU A 11 1.31 9.85 -0.68
C GLU A 11 1.50 10.65 -2.00
N THR A 12 1.63 11.96 -1.89
CA THR A 12 1.64 12.89 -3.05
C THR A 12 2.95 12.85 -3.81
N GLU A 13 4.07 12.97 -3.11
CA GLU A 13 5.40 12.96 -3.73
C GLU A 13 5.78 11.54 -4.17
N THR A 14 5.39 10.53 -3.40
CA THR A 14 5.56 9.12 -3.79
C THR A 14 4.81 8.80 -5.08
N SER A 15 3.55 9.20 -5.19
CA SER A 15 2.75 9.05 -6.42
C SER A 15 3.37 9.74 -7.62
N LYS A 16 3.89 10.94 -7.42
CA LYS A 16 4.56 11.71 -8.47
C LYS A 16 5.84 11.02 -8.94
N LEU A 17 6.68 10.58 -8.00
CA LEU A 17 7.90 9.83 -8.30
C LEU A 17 7.58 8.58 -9.13
N ILE A 18 6.59 7.80 -8.71
CA ILE A 18 6.16 6.59 -9.41
C ILE A 18 5.71 6.91 -10.84
N ALA A 19 4.88 7.94 -10.99
CA ALA A 19 4.38 8.34 -12.30
C ALA A 19 5.52 8.77 -13.25
N GLU A 20 6.49 9.54 -12.74
CA GLU A 20 7.65 9.98 -13.51
C GLU A 20 8.53 8.80 -13.94
N GLU A 21 8.80 7.84 -13.05
CA GLU A 21 9.61 6.66 -13.39
C GLU A 21 8.91 5.76 -14.42
N LEU A 22 7.61 5.53 -14.29
CA LEU A 22 6.84 4.77 -15.29
C LEU A 22 6.83 5.47 -16.65
N MET A 23 6.68 6.80 -16.69
CA MET A 23 6.74 7.57 -17.93
C MET A 23 8.12 7.50 -18.59
N ARG A 24 9.21 7.52 -17.81
CA ARG A 24 10.58 7.32 -18.33
C ARG A 24 10.76 5.96 -19.01
N CYS A 25 10.05 4.95 -18.52
CA CYS A 25 10.03 3.62 -19.15
C CYS A 25 9.12 3.52 -20.37
N GLY A 26 8.48 4.63 -20.81
CA GLY A 26 7.53 4.61 -21.93
C GLY A 26 6.23 3.86 -21.64
N ILE A 27 5.87 3.71 -20.37
CA ILE A 27 4.63 3.09 -19.91
C ILE A 27 3.53 4.13 -19.87
N GLY A 28 2.33 3.79 -20.34
CA GLY A 28 1.15 4.65 -20.24
C GLY A 28 0.71 4.79 -18.77
N VAL A 29 0.57 6.03 -18.27
CA VAL A 29 0.33 6.30 -16.85
C VAL A 29 -1.02 6.98 -16.62
N GLN A 30 -1.76 6.50 -15.64
CA GLN A 30 -2.92 7.17 -15.04
C GLN A 30 -2.59 7.52 -13.59
N THR A 31 -2.72 8.79 -13.26
CA THR A 31 -2.51 9.30 -11.90
C THR A 31 -3.84 9.65 -11.22
N LYS A 32 -3.81 9.87 -9.91
CA LYS A 32 -4.99 10.25 -9.10
C LYS A 32 -6.12 9.22 -9.17
N VAL A 33 -5.79 7.96 -9.37
CA VAL A 33 -6.76 6.87 -9.25
C VAL A 33 -7.04 6.66 -7.76
N ALA A 34 -8.27 6.91 -7.33
CA ALA A 34 -8.61 6.94 -5.90
C ALA A 34 -7.63 7.84 -5.10
N VAL A 35 -7.63 9.14 -5.41
CA VAL A 35 -6.83 10.23 -4.81
C VAL A 35 -5.35 10.17 -5.24
N ASN A 36 -4.55 9.26 -4.71
CA ASN A 36 -3.09 9.21 -4.93
C ASN A 36 -2.64 7.96 -5.71
N GLY A 37 -3.52 7.03 -6.03
CA GLY A 37 -3.15 5.82 -6.76
C GLY A 37 -2.58 6.11 -8.14
N VAL A 38 -1.61 5.31 -8.55
CA VAL A 38 -0.98 5.37 -9.86
C VAL A 38 -1.14 4.03 -10.56
N VAL A 39 -1.51 4.08 -11.85
CA VAL A 39 -1.66 2.90 -12.68
C VAL A 39 -0.80 3.05 -13.93
N GLY A 40 0.10 2.10 -14.14
CA GLY A 40 0.86 1.95 -15.36
C GLY A 40 0.26 0.88 -16.28
N ILE A 41 0.23 1.11 -17.59
CA ILE A 41 -0.23 0.14 -18.58
C ILE A 41 0.86 -0.09 -19.62
N LEU A 42 1.38 -1.29 -19.66
CA LEU A 42 2.36 -1.76 -20.64
C LEU A 42 1.69 -2.74 -21.60
N SER A 43 1.48 -2.31 -22.83
CA SER A 43 0.90 -3.13 -23.88
C SER A 43 2.00 -3.85 -24.66
N GLY A 44 2.04 -5.16 -24.59
CA GLY A 44 2.92 -6.02 -25.37
C GLY A 44 2.31 -6.40 -26.75
N LYS A 45 2.66 -7.60 -27.25
CA LYS A 45 2.00 -8.20 -28.43
C LYS A 45 0.58 -8.60 -28.06
N ASN A 46 -0.37 -8.45 -28.98
CA ASN A 46 -1.78 -8.84 -28.80
C ASN A 46 -2.37 -8.29 -27.46
N PRO A 47 -2.38 -7.00 -27.22
CA PRO A 47 -2.65 -6.40 -25.90
C PRO A 47 -4.04 -6.72 -25.34
N GLY A 48 -4.99 -7.13 -26.18
CA GLY A 48 -6.34 -7.54 -25.76
C GLY A 48 -6.48 -9.00 -25.33
N SER A 49 -5.41 -9.83 -25.44
CA SER A 49 -5.51 -11.27 -25.22
C SER A 49 -5.56 -11.65 -23.73
N ARG A 50 -4.77 -10.98 -22.89
CA ARG A 50 -4.68 -11.19 -21.44
C ARG A 50 -4.19 -9.92 -20.76
N CYS A 51 -4.62 -9.73 -19.50
CA CYS A 51 -4.10 -8.67 -18.66
C CYS A 51 -3.73 -9.23 -17.28
N ILE A 52 -2.47 -9.09 -16.92
CA ILE A 52 -1.97 -9.40 -15.59
C ILE A 52 -1.68 -8.09 -14.86
N ALA A 53 -2.18 -7.98 -13.63
CA ALA A 53 -1.84 -6.85 -12.77
C ALA A 53 -0.75 -7.25 -11.76
N LEU A 54 0.14 -6.31 -11.48
CA LEU A 54 1.14 -6.36 -10.44
C LEU A 54 0.87 -5.20 -9.48
N ARG A 55 0.81 -5.49 -8.17
CA ARG A 55 0.41 -4.50 -7.16
C ARG A 55 1.51 -4.27 -6.13
N ALA A 56 1.73 -3.02 -5.79
CA ALA A 56 2.44 -2.58 -4.60
C ALA A 56 1.61 -1.53 -3.86
N ASP A 57 1.68 -1.53 -2.55
CA ASP A 57 1.25 -0.43 -1.69
C ASP A 57 2.36 0.60 -1.55
N MET A 58 2.03 1.81 -1.05
CA MET A 58 3.00 2.90 -1.04
C MET A 58 2.94 3.82 0.18
N ASP A 59 2.01 3.60 1.09
CA ASP A 59 1.85 4.40 2.31
C ASP A 59 2.77 3.97 3.44
N ALA A 60 3.04 4.91 4.37
CA ALA A 60 3.83 4.72 5.56
C ALA A 60 2.99 4.81 6.83
N LEU A 61 3.58 4.48 7.96
CA LEU A 61 2.96 4.42 9.29
C LEU A 61 3.34 5.63 10.17
N PRO A 62 2.46 6.05 11.09
CA PRO A 62 2.75 7.11 12.06
C PRO A 62 3.65 6.59 13.21
N ILE A 63 4.86 6.21 12.87
CA ILE A 63 5.87 5.61 13.77
C ILE A 63 7.15 6.41 13.65
N SER A 64 7.77 6.79 14.77
CA SER A 64 9.09 7.40 14.77
C SER A 64 10.18 6.36 14.51
N GLU A 65 10.94 6.55 13.45
CA GLU A 65 12.04 5.64 13.12
C GLU A 65 13.17 5.75 14.16
N GLN A 66 13.68 4.59 14.58
CA GLN A 66 14.77 4.48 15.55
C GLN A 66 16.07 3.92 14.92
N ASN A 67 16.05 3.69 13.60
CA ASN A 67 17.23 3.17 12.90
C ASN A 67 18.28 4.25 12.69
N GLU A 68 19.57 3.87 12.84
CA GLU A 68 20.71 4.73 12.55
C GLU A 68 21.30 4.38 11.17
N VAL A 69 20.54 4.67 10.11
CA VAL A 69 20.97 4.44 8.72
C VAL A 69 20.98 5.74 7.92
N SER A 70 21.81 5.83 6.89
CA SER A 70 21.96 7.04 6.10
C SER A 70 20.71 7.49 5.35
N TYR A 71 19.77 6.58 5.16
CA TYR A 71 18.49 6.78 4.47
C TYR A 71 17.27 6.75 5.40
N CYS A 72 17.47 6.86 6.72
CA CYS A 72 16.37 6.92 7.68
C CYS A 72 15.40 8.06 7.34
N SER A 73 14.18 7.95 7.84
CA SER A 73 13.11 8.92 7.62
C SER A 73 13.54 10.34 7.99
N ARG A 74 13.25 11.29 7.14
CA ARG A 74 13.41 12.74 7.38
C ARG A 74 12.10 13.39 7.83
N ASN A 75 11.02 12.62 7.89
CA ASN A 75 9.71 13.05 8.33
C ASN A 75 9.49 12.55 9.76
N GLU A 76 9.62 13.43 10.73
CA GLU A 76 9.45 13.10 12.15
C GLU A 76 8.10 12.43 12.41
N GLY A 77 8.12 11.31 13.14
CA GLY A 77 6.92 10.55 13.48
C GLY A 77 6.33 9.73 12.34
N VAL A 78 7.01 9.60 11.19
CA VAL A 78 6.53 8.80 10.06
C VAL A 78 7.65 7.87 9.57
N MET A 79 7.33 6.61 9.32
CA MET A 79 8.31 5.61 8.87
C MET A 79 7.66 4.58 7.95
N HIS A 80 8.39 4.10 6.95
CA HIS A 80 8.04 2.87 6.23
C HIS A 80 8.35 1.63 7.07
N ALA A 81 7.56 1.40 8.12
CA ALA A 81 7.77 0.28 9.05
C ALA A 81 7.18 -1.05 8.53
N CYS A 82 6.31 -1.01 7.52
CA CYS A 82 5.73 -2.20 6.88
C CYS A 82 6.44 -2.62 5.58
N GLY A 83 7.40 -1.82 5.09
CA GLY A 83 8.20 -2.15 3.91
C GLY A 83 7.54 -1.79 2.56
N HIS A 84 6.53 -0.92 2.54
CA HIS A 84 5.85 -0.51 1.32
C HIS A 84 6.77 0.28 0.36
N ASP A 85 7.80 0.92 0.85
CA ASP A 85 8.88 1.52 0.06
C ASP A 85 9.65 0.47 -0.76
N VAL A 86 9.91 -0.70 -0.16
CA VAL A 86 10.55 -1.85 -0.84
C VAL A 86 9.61 -2.44 -1.88
N HIS A 87 8.31 -2.58 -1.56
CA HIS A 87 7.30 -3.06 -2.50
C HIS A 87 7.20 -2.15 -3.73
N THR A 88 7.11 -0.83 -3.51
CA THR A 88 7.07 0.19 -4.55
C THR A 88 8.35 0.17 -5.40
N ALA A 89 9.53 0.16 -4.77
CA ALA A 89 10.81 0.12 -5.49
C ALA A 89 10.96 -1.16 -6.32
N ASN A 90 10.54 -2.30 -5.77
CA ASN A 90 10.54 -3.58 -6.48
C ASN A 90 9.64 -3.53 -7.71
N LEU A 91 8.40 -3.04 -7.56
CA LEU A 91 7.46 -2.96 -8.68
C LEU A 91 7.93 -1.99 -9.78
N LEU A 92 8.58 -0.88 -9.41
CA LEU A 92 9.23 0.01 -10.37
C LEU A 92 10.37 -0.69 -11.12
N GLY A 93 11.22 -1.45 -10.42
CA GLY A 93 12.27 -2.26 -11.04
C GLY A 93 11.71 -3.29 -12.03
N VAL A 94 10.62 -3.96 -11.66
CA VAL A 94 9.89 -4.89 -12.56
C VAL A 94 9.35 -4.14 -13.78
N ALA A 95 8.79 -2.93 -13.60
CA ALA A 95 8.29 -2.12 -14.71
C ALA A 95 9.41 -1.73 -15.68
N MET A 96 10.59 -1.35 -15.19
CA MET A 96 11.78 -1.06 -15.99
C MET A 96 12.17 -2.28 -16.85
N ILE A 97 12.35 -3.44 -16.21
CA ILE A 97 12.73 -4.68 -16.92
C ILE A 97 11.69 -5.06 -17.97
N LEU A 98 10.40 -5.08 -17.62
CA LEU A 98 9.34 -5.49 -18.54
C LEU A 98 9.14 -4.48 -19.67
N SER A 99 9.44 -3.20 -19.48
CA SER A 99 9.39 -2.20 -20.54
C SER A 99 10.42 -2.49 -21.66
N GLU A 100 11.62 -2.93 -21.30
CA GLU A 100 12.65 -3.36 -22.26
C GLU A 100 12.25 -4.65 -22.99
N LEU A 101 11.54 -5.54 -22.31
CA LEU A 101 11.04 -6.82 -22.88
C LEU A 101 9.66 -6.71 -23.53
N LYS A 102 9.16 -5.48 -23.74
CA LYS A 102 7.80 -5.22 -24.26
C LYS A 102 7.44 -6.03 -25.50
N THR A 103 8.38 -6.22 -26.41
CA THR A 103 8.16 -6.98 -27.64
C THR A 103 8.07 -8.49 -27.46
N GLU A 104 8.42 -9.01 -26.28
CA GLU A 104 8.35 -10.42 -25.94
C GLU A 104 7.10 -10.76 -25.11
N ILE A 105 6.48 -9.75 -24.50
CA ILE A 105 5.26 -9.91 -23.69
C ILE A 105 4.07 -10.12 -24.63
N ASN A 106 3.29 -11.18 -24.37
CA ASN A 106 2.03 -11.43 -25.07
C ASN A 106 0.85 -11.06 -24.16
N GLY A 107 0.20 -9.93 -24.43
CA GLY A 107 -0.87 -9.36 -23.61
C GLY A 107 -0.53 -8.00 -23.03
N THR A 108 -1.13 -7.66 -21.90
CA THR A 108 -0.94 -6.40 -21.18
C THR A 108 -0.50 -6.65 -19.76
N ILE A 109 0.44 -5.85 -19.27
CA ILE A 109 0.79 -5.77 -17.85
C ILE A 109 0.23 -4.46 -17.30
N LYS A 110 -0.49 -4.54 -16.20
CA LYS A 110 -0.99 -3.40 -15.45
C LYS A 110 -0.24 -3.29 -14.13
N PHE A 111 0.47 -2.19 -13.91
CA PHE A 111 1.16 -1.89 -12.66
C PHE A 111 0.22 -1.05 -11.80
N ILE A 112 -0.08 -1.49 -10.58
CA ILE A 112 -1.00 -0.83 -9.66
C ILE A 112 -0.23 -0.42 -8.42
N PHE A 113 -0.07 0.88 -8.20
CA PHE A 113 0.50 1.44 -6.99
C PHE A 113 -0.63 1.97 -6.14
N GLN A 114 -0.92 1.24 -5.06
CA GLN A 114 -2.08 1.45 -4.20
C GLN A 114 -1.76 2.42 -3.06
N PRO A 115 -2.54 3.49 -2.86
CA PRO A 115 -2.46 4.32 -1.67
C PRO A 115 -3.19 3.66 -0.50
N SER A 116 -2.93 4.13 0.71
CA SER A 116 -3.72 3.83 1.93
C SER A 116 -4.07 2.35 2.11
N GLU A 117 -3.04 1.53 2.31
CA GLU A 117 -3.22 0.13 2.70
C GLU A 117 -3.50 0.05 4.20
N GLU A 118 -2.79 0.87 5.00
CA GLU A 118 -2.73 0.85 6.47
C GLU A 118 -3.92 1.55 7.17
N LYS A 119 -4.86 2.10 6.42
CA LYS A 119 -5.96 2.89 6.98
C LYS A 119 -7.31 2.61 6.31
N ILE A 120 -8.36 2.57 7.13
CA ILE A 120 -9.75 2.51 6.64
C ILE A 120 -10.29 3.95 6.42
N PRO A 121 -10.96 4.25 5.29
CA PRO A 121 -11.29 3.33 4.19
C PRO A 121 -10.05 2.95 3.35
N SER A 122 -10.01 1.70 2.90
CA SER A 122 -8.86 1.16 2.16
C SER A 122 -8.73 1.74 0.76
N GLY A 123 -7.51 2.06 0.36
CA GLY A 123 -7.20 2.48 -1.00
C GLY A 123 -7.47 1.40 -2.04
N ALA A 124 -7.36 0.12 -1.68
CA ALA A 124 -7.70 -0.98 -2.57
C ALA A 124 -9.17 -0.94 -2.99
N GLU A 125 -10.07 -0.78 -2.02
CA GLU A 125 -11.51 -0.68 -2.30
C GLU A 125 -11.83 0.54 -3.17
N ALA A 126 -11.25 1.70 -2.83
CA ALA A 126 -11.43 2.92 -3.60
C ALA A 126 -10.91 2.79 -5.05
N MET A 127 -9.76 2.13 -5.27
CA MET A 127 -9.24 1.87 -6.62
C MET A 127 -10.13 0.88 -7.39
N ILE A 128 -10.69 -0.14 -6.73
CA ILE A 128 -11.64 -1.08 -7.35
C ILE A 128 -12.90 -0.34 -7.78
N GLN A 129 -13.45 0.52 -6.93
CA GLN A 129 -14.60 1.36 -7.26
C GLN A 129 -14.30 2.34 -8.41
N ALA A 130 -13.05 2.82 -8.51
CA ALA A 130 -12.57 3.62 -9.64
C ALA A 130 -12.32 2.79 -10.92
N GLY A 131 -12.59 1.48 -10.90
CA GLY A 131 -12.48 0.61 -12.07
C GLY A 131 -11.06 0.14 -12.40
N VAL A 132 -10.13 0.15 -11.44
CA VAL A 132 -8.71 -0.22 -11.67
C VAL A 132 -8.54 -1.62 -12.28
N LEU A 133 -9.46 -2.54 -12.00
CA LEU A 133 -9.44 -3.91 -12.55
C LEU A 133 -10.09 -4.04 -13.93
N GLN A 134 -10.57 -2.93 -14.48
CA GLN A 134 -11.22 -2.86 -15.80
C GLN A 134 -10.35 -2.05 -16.78
N ASN A 135 -10.62 -2.16 -18.07
CA ASN A 135 -10.03 -1.34 -19.14
C ASN A 135 -8.47 -1.25 -19.14
N PRO A 136 -7.74 -2.36 -19.38
CA PRO A 136 -8.23 -3.70 -19.72
C PRO A 136 -8.67 -4.50 -18.50
N GLN A 137 -9.57 -5.44 -18.69
CA GLN A 137 -10.02 -6.35 -17.65
C GLN A 137 -8.84 -7.18 -17.15
N VAL A 138 -8.60 -7.16 -15.85
CA VAL A 138 -7.53 -7.92 -15.20
C VAL A 138 -7.95 -9.38 -15.02
N ASP A 139 -7.16 -10.32 -15.56
CA ASP A 139 -7.39 -11.75 -15.41
C ASP A 139 -6.81 -12.31 -14.12
N LYS A 140 -5.64 -11.79 -13.72
CA LYS A 140 -4.95 -12.18 -12.48
C LYS A 140 -4.21 -10.98 -11.91
N ILE A 141 -4.11 -10.92 -10.59
CA ILE A 141 -3.34 -9.91 -9.88
C ILE A 141 -2.33 -10.59 -8.94
N PHE A 142 -1.13 -10.06 -8.88
CA PHE A 142 -0.06 -10.49 -7.98
C PHE A 142 0.39 -9.31 -7.15
N GLY A 143 0.64 -9.57 -5.87
CA GLY A 143 1.32 -8.69 -4.95
C GLY A 143 2.34 -9.49 -4.16
N LEU A 144 3.37 -8.84 -3.67
CA LEU A 144 4.30 -9.42 -2.73
C LEU A 144 4.30 -8.59 -1.45
N HIS A 145 4.68 -9.21 -0.35
CA HIS A 145 4.98 -8.51 0.90
C HIS A 145 6.35 -8.97 1.40
N VAL A 146 7.20 -8.03 1.82
CA VAL A 146 8.46 -8.37 2.48
C VAL A 146 8.17 -8.92 3.87
N SER A 147 8.93 -9.93 4.29
CA SER A 147 8.79 -10.52 5.62
C SER A 147 10.16 -10.73 6.25
N PRO A 148 10.40 -10.19 7.45
CA PRO A 148 11.66 -10.42 8.17
C PRO A 148 11.85 -11.86 8.63
N GLU A 149 10.79 -12.68 8.64
CA GLU A 149 10.81 -14.09 9.03
C GLU A 149 11.31 -15.01 7.91
N ILE A 150 11.34 -14.53 6.67
CA ILE A 150 11.79 -15.29 5.49
C ILE A 150 13.22 -14.87 5.15
N GLU A 151 14.13 -15.82 5.11
CA GLU A 151 15.53 -15.59 4.76
C GLU A 151 15.65 -14.95 3.37
N ALA A 152 16.55 -13.98 3.24
CA ALA A 152 16.78 -13.28 1.97
C ALA A 152 17.10 -14.26 0.82
N GLY A 153 16.48 -14.05 -0.33
CA GLY A 153 16.57 -14.94 -1.49
C GLY A 153 15.52 -16.05 -1.50
N HIS A 154 14.66 -16.15 -0.50
CA HIS A 154 13.57 -17.10 -0.45
C HIS A 154 12.21 -16.43 -0.63
N PHE A 155 11.23 -17.22 -1.11
CA PHE A 155 9.84 -16.80 -1.27
C PHE A 155 8.92 -17.78 -0.54
N GLY A 156 7.97 -17.24 0.23
CA GLY A 156 6.90 -18.00 0.86
C GLY A 156 5.61 -17.96 0.03
N PHE A 157 4.99 -19.12 -0.17
CA PHE A 157 3.70 -19.25 -0.85
C PHE A 157 2.77 -20.12 -0.02
N CYS A 158 1.48 -19.76 0.00
CA CYS A 158 0.44 -20.58 0.60
C CYS A 158 -0.74 -20.71 -0.36
N ALA A 159 -1.20 -21.93 -0.58
CA ALA A 159 -2.39 -22.18 -1.38
C ALA A 159 -3.66 -21.90 -0.56
N GLY A 160 -4.63 -21.27 -1.16
CA GLY A 160 -5.90 -20.96 -0.53
C GLY A 160 -5.87 -19.64 0.26
N LYS A 161 -6.46 -19.60 1.46
CA LYS A 161 -6.46 -18.40 2.31
C LYS A 161 -5.06 -18.17 2.89
N PHE A 162 -4.50 -17.01 2.59
CA PHE A 162 -3.15 -16.62 2.99
C PHE A 162 -3.14 -15.68 4.20
N MET A 163 -4.02 -14.66 4.19
CA MET A 163 -4.14 -13.67 5.24
C MET A 163 -5.45 -13.81 5.99
N ALA A 164 -5.43 -13.52 7.30
CA ALA A 164 -6.65 -13.30 8.08
C ALA A 164 -7.23 -11.92 7.78
N SER A 165 -8.54 -11.75 8.02
CA SER A 165 -9.15 -10.41 8.08
C SER A 165 -8.75 -9.72 9.38
N SER A 166 -8.65 -8.40 9.35
CA SER A 166 -8.51 -7.55 10.54
C SER A 166 -9.72 -6.62 10.65
N ASP A 167 -10.11 -6.33 11.88
CA ASP A 167 -11.18 -5.39 12.19
C ASP A 167 -10.66 -4.37 13.20
N GLU A 168 -10.95 -3.08 12.99
CA GLU A 168 -10.67 -2.03 13.94
C GLU A 168 -11.92 -1.70 14.73
N ILE A 169 -11.83 -1.76 16.06
CA ILE A 169 -12.94 -1.44 16.95
C ILE A 169 -12.58 -0.25 17.81
N TYR A 170 -13.31 0.83 17.63
CA TYR A 170 -13.17 2.06 18.41
C TYR A 170 -14.22 2.10 19.51
N LEU A 171 -13.78 2.03 20.79
CA LEU A 171 -14.65 2.08 21.95
C LEU A 171 -14.44 3.39 22.73
N THR A 172 -15.52 4.11 22.95
CA THR A 172 -15.51 5.29 23.82
C THR A 172 -16.33 5.00 25.07
N VAL A 173 -15.66 5.00 26.23
CA VAL A 173 -16.31 4.82 27.52
C VAL A 173 -16.49 6.16 28.21
N ASN A 174 -17.75 6.60 28.36
CA ASN A 174 -18.08 7.84 29.01
C ASN A 174 -18.30 7.61 30.52
N GLY A 175 -17.35 8.08 31.31
CA GLY A 175 -17.44 8.03 32.77
C GLY A 175 -18.10 9.30 33.37
N LYS A 176 -18.31 9.25 34.69
CA LYS A 176 -18.72 10.40 35.49
C LYS A 176 -17.76 10.54 36.66
N GLY A 177 -17.07 11.65 36.74
CA GLY A 177 -16.23 12.00 37.90
C GLY A 177 -17.06 12.38 39.11
N GLY A 178 -16.46 12.31 40.30
CA GLY A 178 -17.08 12.69 41.56
C GLY A 178 -16.08 12.66 42.72
N HIS A 179 -16.56 12.95 43.92
CA HIS A 179 -15.76 12.92 45.14
C HIS A 179 -15.42 11.48 45.53
N ALA A 180 -14.15 11.21 45.87
CA ALA A 180 -13.67 9.87 46.17
C ALA A 180 -14.42 9.14 47.33
N ALA A 181 -15.00 9.91 48.28
CA ALA A 181 -15.83 9.36 49.37
C ALA A 181 -17.28 9.05 48.97
N ARG A 182 -17.70 9.41 47.72
CA ARG A 182 -19.06 9.16 47.19
C ARG A 182 -19.00 8.29 45.95
N VAL A 183 -18.58 7.08 46.14
CA VAL A 183 -18.33 6.09 45.06
C VAL A 183 -19.59 5.80 44.25
N GLU A 184 -20.76 5.87 44.91
CA GLU A 184 -22.07 5.64 44.29
C GLU A 184 -22.47 6.71 43.26
N GLU A 185 -21.86 7.87 43.31
CA GLU A 185 -22.11 8.97 42.37
C GLU A 185 -21.18 8.92 41.13
N ILE A 186 -20.16 8.04 41.16
CA ILE A 186 -19.11 7.93 40.16
C ILE A 186 -19.41 6.81 39.17
N LYS A 187 -19.21 7.09 37.88
CA LYS A 187 -19.12 6.04 36.85
C LYS A 187 -17.66 5.92 36.45
N ASN A 188 -16.97 4.93 36.99
CA ASN A 188 -15.55 4.72 36.70
C ASN A 188 -15.38 4.12 35.29
N PRO A 189 -14.82 4.85 34.32
CA PRO A 189 -14.66 4.37 32.96
C PRO A 189 -13.68 3.20 32.85
N LEU A 190 -12.72 3.08 33.75
CA LEU A 190 -11.78 1.96 33.77
C LEU A 190 -12.47 0.65 34.14
N LEU A 191 -13.40 0.68 35.11
CA LEU A 191 -14.17 -0.52 35.48
C LEU A 191 -15.20 -0.92 34.42
N ILE A 192 -15.65 0.03 33.59
CA ILE A 192 -16.57 -0.28 32.49
C ILE A 192 -15.81 -0.84 31.30
N ALA A 193 -14.56 -0.40 31.08
CA ALA A 193 -13.74 -0.84 29.95
C ALA A 193 -13.04 -2.20 30.18
N ALA A 194 -12.86 -2.60 31.43
CA ALA A 194 -12.25 -3.89 31.81
C ALA A 194 -13.25 -5.03 31.77
#